data_46d1b7a064953fc9cb45a4b6cf9c9d4e
#
_entry.id   46d1b7a064953fc9cb45a4b6cf9c9d4e
#
_cell.length_a   1.000
_cell.length_b   1.000
_cell.length_c   1.000
_cell.angle_alpha   90.00
_cell.angle_beta   90.00
_cell.angle_gamma   90.00
#
_symmetry.space_group_name_H-M   'P 1'
#
loop_
_entity.id
_entity.type
_entity.pdbx_description
1 polymer ?
#
loop_
_entity_poly.entity_id
_entity_poly.type
_entity_poly.pdbx_seq_one_letter_code
_entity_poly.pdbx_strand_id
1 'polypeptide(L)'
;MGLLSAFRRDRRSPQEKRFGTGLWRQHRDRFSRAVDRFFETASALHEEHGESDAAAQIAQLAQLTLVLNGLDDRVAALAEAAQREVPLEGLVFPAAGRARLGDVPERLSRASALVAQALQSATMLRARLTVDPHGPSARSAEYADAARTYVDRAAGLISEAEAGLPPDLTR
;
A
#
# COMPACT_ATOMS: atom_id res chain seq x y z
N MET A 1 -40.62 -13.06 28.80
CA MET A 1 -39.94 -13.56 27.60
C MET A 1 -39.18 -12.42 26.95
N GLY A 2 -37.86 -12.44 26.86
CA GLY A 2 -37.14 -11.59 25.94
C GLY A 2 -36.12 -10.56 26.48
N LEU A 3 -35.36 -10.82 27.55
CA LEU A 3 -34.26 -9.95 27.99
C LEU A 3 -32.86 -10.49 27.63
N LEU A 4 -32.76 -11.51 26.78
CA LEU A 4 -31.49 -12.17 26.44
C LEU A 4 -30.87 -11.70 25.09
N SER A 5 -31.49 -10.77 24.35
CA SER A 5 -30.98 -10.31 23.06
C SER A 5 -30.06 -9.07 23.16
N ALA A 6 -29.97 -8.40 24.32
CA ALA A 6 -29.24 -7.14 24.48
C ALA A 6 -27.75 -7.28 24.81
N PHE A 7 -27.24 -8.50 25.02
CA PHE A 7 -25.82 -8.73 25.35
C PHE A 7 -25.05 -9.51 24.26
N ARG A 8 -25.38 -9.36 23.01
CA ARG A 8 -24.43 -9.73 21.97
C ARG A 8 -23.35 -8.64 21.91
N ARG A 9 -22.37 -8.71 22.83
CA ARG A 9 -21.13 -7.92 22.74
C ARG A 9 -20.65 -8.00 21.29
N ASP A 10 -20.57 -6.84 20.66
CA ASP A 10 -19.97 -6.71 19.35
C ASP A 10 -18.55 -7.31 19.40
N ARG A 11 -18.43 -8.56 18.91
CA ARG A 11 -17.18 -9.36 18.92
C ARG A 11 -16.25 -8.96 17.77
N ARG A 12 -16.56 -7.87 17.04
CA ARG A 12 -15.71 -7.39 15.95
C ARG A 12 -14.36 -6.98 16.49
N SER A 13 -13.29 -7.41 15.81
CA SER A 13 -11.94 -6.97 16.12
C SER A 13 -11.80 -5.45 15.91
N PRO A 14 -10.80 -4.78 16.52
CA PRO A 14 -10.55 -3.36 16.28
C PRO A 14 -10.42 -3.02 14.79
N GLN A 15 -9.80 -3.89 14.00
CA GLN A 15 -9.65 -3.72 12.55
C GLN A 15 -10.99 -3.87 11.81
N GLU A 16 -11.86 -4.81 12.22
CA GLU A 16 -13.20 -4.95 11.66
C GLU A 16 -14.09 -3.75 11.96
N LYS A 17 -13.90 -3.11 13.11
CA LYS A 17 -14.61 -1.87 13.45
C LYS A 17 -14.16 -0.69 12.59
N ARG A 18 -12.87 -0.61 12.27
CA ARG A 18 -12.29 0.48 11.47
C ARG A 18 -12.54 0.32 9.97
N PHE A 19 -12.34 -0.88 9.44
CA PHE A 19 -12.29 -1.12 7.99
C PHE A 19 -13.42 -2.01 7.46
N GLY A 20 -14.33 -2.47 8.35
CA GLY A 20 -15.32 -3.49 8.00
C GLY A 20 -14.67 -4.85 7.73
N THR A 21 -15.40 -5.71 7.01
CA THR A 21 -14.93 -7.05 6.59
C THR A 21 -14.84 -7.17 5.06
N GLY A 22 -15.25 -6.12 4.34
CA GLY A 22 -15.41 -6.13 2.89
C GLY A 22 -14.27 -5.45 2.12
N LEU A 23 -14.67 -4.72 1.08
CA LEU A 23 -13.79 -4.14 0.05
C LEU A 23 -12.71 -3.21 0.63
N TRP A 24 -13.06 -2.33 1.58
CA TRP A 24 -12.12 -1.35 2.14
C TRP A 24 -10.99 -2.02 2.92
N ARG A 25 -11.34 -3.04 3.73
CA ARG A 25 -10.35 -3.87 4.40
C ARG A 25 -9.44 -4.60 3.41
N GLN A 26 -10.02 -5.15 2.34
CA GLN A 26 -9.24 -5.84 1.31
C GLN A 26 -8.21 -4.91 0.65
N HIS A 27 -8.61 -3.66 0.29
CA HIS A 27 -7.68 -2.69 -0.28
C HIS A 27 -6.56 -2.32 0.69
N ARG A 28 -6.91 -2.01 1.94
CA ARG A 28 -5.94 -1.71 2.99
C ARG A 28 -4.96 -2.86 3.19
N ASP A 29 -5.45 -4.08 3.41
CA ASP A 29 -4.60 -5.24 3.69
C ASP A 29 -3.73 -5.62 2.48
N ARG A 30 -4.22 -5.40 1.26
CA ARG A 30 -3.44 -5.63 0.04
C ARG A 30 -2.28 -4.65 -0.09
N PHE A 31 -2.54 -3.37 0.18
CA PHE A 31 -1.52 -2.33 0.13
C PHE A 31 -0.46 -2.57 1.20
N SER A 32 -0.86 -2.78 2.45
CA SER A 32 0.03 -3.03 3.58
C SER A 32 0.95 -4.23 3.33
N ARG A 33 0.39 -5.37 2.84
CA ARG A 33 1.22 -6.54 2.49
C ARG A 33 2.25 -6.25 1.38
N ALA A 34 1.93 -5.37 0.44
CA ALA A 34 2.90 -4.99 -0.60
C ALA A 34 4.03 -4.13 -0.02
N VAL A 35 3.69 -3.22 0.90
CA VAL A 35 4.67 -2.39 1.64
C VAL A 35 5.58 -3.28 2.50
N ASP A 36 5.02 -4.22 3.28
CA ASP A 36 5.79 -5.14 4.12
C ASP A 36 6.81 -5.93 3.31
N ARG A 37 6.38 -6.49 2.16
CA ARG A 37 7.27 -7.24 1.27
C ARG A 37 8.36 -6.38 0.63
N PHE A 38 8.03 -5.12 0.32
CA PHE A 38 9.05 -4.19 -0.18
C PHE A 38 10.10 -3.91 0.88
N PHE A 39 9.68 -3.67 2.12
CA PHE A 39 10.57 -3.48 3.26
C PHE A 39 11.48 -4.70 3.50
N GLU A 40 10.91 -5.91 3.52
CA GLU A 40 11.69 -7.15 3.65
C GLU A 40 12.75 -7.28 2.55
N THR A 41 12.40 -6.96 1.29
CA THR A 41 13.33 -7.02 0.16
C THR A 41 14.42 -5.96 0.25
N ALA A 42 14.08 -4.72 0.62
CA ALA A 42 15.04 -3.63 0.78
C ALA A 42 16.01 -3.90 1.95
N SER A 43 15.51 -4.48 3.06
CA SER A 43 16.34 -4.89 4.20
C SER A 43 17.31 -6.00 3.82
N ALA A 44 16.83 -7.03 3.14
CA ALA A 44 17.70 -8.12 2.65
C ALA A 44 18.76 -7.62 1.66
N LEU A 45 18.41 -6.69 0.76
CA LEU A 45 19.38 -6.05 -0.13
C LEU A 45 20.48 -5.31 0.64
N HIS A 46 20.11 -4.59 1.68
CA HIS A 46 21.06 -3.87 2.53
C HIS A 46 21.99 -4.82 3.29
N GLU A 47 21.45 -5.89 3.85
CA GLU A 47 22.22 -6.90 4.60
C GLU A 47 23.18 -7.68 3.70
N GLU A 48 22.73 -8.07 2.49
CA GLU A 48 23.50 -8.93 1.58
C GLU A 48 24.47 -8.16 0.69
N HIS A 49 24.15 -6.91 0.32
CA HIS A 49 24.86 -6.15 -0.72
C HIS A 49 25.13 -4.67 -0.37
N GLY A 50 24.93 -4.26 0.90
CA GLY A 50 25.07 -2.85 1.32
C GLY A 50 26.44 -2.23 1.08
N GLU A 51 27.49 -3.05 0.96
CA GLU A 51 28.87 -2.61 0.66
C GLU A 51 29.29 -2.83 -0.81
N SER A 52 28.36 -3.22 -1.68
CA SER A 52 28.62 -3.42 -3.10
C SER A 52 28.69 -2.09 -3.88
N ASP A 53 29.08 -2.16 -5.15
CA ASP A 53 29.07 -1.02 -6.07
C ASP A 53 27.68 -0.40 -6.27
N ALA A 54 26.63 -1.10 -5.82
CA ALA A 54 25.22 -0.65 -5.84
C ALA A 54 24.76 -0.03 -4.50
N ALA A 55 25.64 0.26 -3.56
CA ALA A 55 25.26 0.79 -2.24
C ALA A 55 24.36 2.03 -2.30
N ALA A 56 24.60 2.93 -3.26
CA ALA A 56 23.78 4.13 -3.45
C ALA A 56 22.34 3.79 -3.86
N GLN A 57 22.15 2.80 -4.75
CA GLN A 57 20.83 2.32 -5.21
C GLN A 57 20.10 1.58 -4.10
N ILE A 58 20.81 0.81 -3.29
CA ILE A 58 20.26 0.14 -2.12
C ILE A 58 19.80 1.17 -1.09
N ALA A 59 20.58 2.21 -0.82
CA ALA A 59 20.19 3.32 0.04
C ALA A 59 18.96 4.06 -0.49
N GLN A 60 18.83 4.24 -1.80
CA GLN A 60 17.63 4.80 -2.43
C GLN A 60 16.39 3.95 -2.16
N LEU A 61 16.47 2.61 -2.29
CA LEU A 61 15.36 1.72 -1.95
C LEU A 61 15.01 1.78 -0.46
N ALA A 62 16.01 1.87 0.43
CA ALA A 62 15.78 2.04 1.86
C ALA A 62 15.01 3.34 2.17
N GLN A 63 15.30 4.45 1.47
CA GLN A 63 14.52 5.68 1.60
C GLN A 63 13.08 5.54 1.13
N LEU A 64 12.81 4.74 0.08
CA LEU A 64 11.46 4.47 -0.38
C LEU A 64 10.60 3.74 0.66
N THR A 65 11.20 2.97 1.58
CA THR A 65 10.45 2.33 2.68
C THR A 65 9.77 3.35 3.59
N LEU A 66 10.44 4.49 3.86
CA LEU A 66 9.87 5.56 4.67
C LEU A 66 8.67 6.22 3.96
N VAL A 67 8.79 6.44 2.64
CA VAL A 67 7.68 6.96 1.82
C VAL A 67 6.51 5.98 1.83
N LEU A 68 6.77 4.69 1.61
CA LEU A 68 5.75 3.64 1.58
C LEU A 68 5.03 3.48 2.92
N ASN A 69 5.73 3.59 4.06
CA ASN A 69 5.10 3.58 5.37
C ASN A 69 4.11 4.75 5.53
N GLY A 70 4.52 5.96 5.13
CA GLY A 70 3.61 7.11 5.13
C GLY A 70 2.40 6.93 4.20
N LEU A 71 2.57 6.26 3.06
CA LEU A 71 1.47 5.92 2.16
C LEU A 71 0.54 4.85 2.75
N ASP A 72 1.06 3.86 3.49
CA ASP A 72 0.25 2.84 4.17
C ASP A 72 -0.66 3.46 5.23
N ASP A 73 -0.14 4.41 6.02
CA ASP A 73 -0.94 5.17 6.97
C ASP A 73 -2.07 5.97 6.28
N ARG A 74 -1.77 6.60 5.15
CA ARG A 74 -2.76 7.34 4.35
C ARG A 74 -3.83 6.42 3.75
N VAL A 75 -3.43 5.27 3.22
CA VAL A 75 -4.38 4.26 2.71
C VAL A 75 -5.26 3.72 3.84
N ALA A 76 -4.71 3.51 5.04
CA ALA A 76 -5.50 3.11 6.20
C ALA A 76 -6.53 4.19 6.59
N ALA A 77 -6.13 5.46 6.66
CA ALA A 77 -7.04 6.57 6.96
C ALA A 77 -8.15 6.69 5.89
N LEU A 78 -7.78 6.55 4.61
CA LEU A 78 -8.71 6.62 3.49
C LEU A 78 -9.71 5.47 3.49
N ALA A 79 -9.25 4.24 3.76
CA ALA A 79 -10.12 3.07 3.87
C ALA A 79 -11.10 3.18 5.06
N GLU A 80 -10.65 3.75 6.19
CA GLU A 80 -11.49 4.01 7.36
C GLU A 80 -12.55 5.09 7.06
N ALA A 81 -12.17 6.19 6.40
CA ALA A 81 -13.10 7.23 5.99
C ALA A 81 -14.14 6.69 5.00
N ALA A 82 -13.71 5.92 4.01
CA ALA A 82 -14.58 5.29 3.03
C ALA A 82 -15.54 4.26 3.66
N GLN A 83 -15.08 3.50 4.65
CA GLN A 83 -15.94 2.56 5.40
C GLN A 83 -17.00 3.29 6.23
N ARG A 84 -16.70 4.47 6.78
CA ARG A 84 -17.68 5.29 7.50
C ARG A 84 -18.75 5.85 6.57
N GLU A 85 -18.36 6.28 5.37
CA GLU A 85 -19.26 6.87 4.38
C GLU A 85 -20.12 5.83 3.65
N VAL A 86 -19.49 4.74 3.22
CA VAL A 86 -20.12 3.63 2.50
C VAL A 86 -19.72 2.32 3.17
N PRO A 87 -20.40 1.92 4.26
CA PRO A 87 -20.10 0.68 4.96
C PRO A 87 -20.27 -0.53 4.06
N LEU A 88 -19.23 -1.36 3.92
CA LEU A 88 -19.25 -2.56 3.08
C LEU A 88 -18.79 -3.78 3.87
N GLU A 89 -19.61 -4.84 3.84
CA GLU A 89 -19.26 -6.17 4.36
C GLU A 89 -18.87 -7.13 3.23
N GLY A 90 -19.20 -6.80 1.98
CA GLY A 90 -18.86 -7.54 0.76
C GLY A 90 -17.82 -6.83 -0.11
N LEU A 91 -17.51 -7.47 -1.25
CA LEU A 91 -16.51 -6.97 -2.20
C LEU A 91 -17.12 -6.17 -3.37
N VAL A 92 -18.43 -6.10 -3.45
CA VAL A 92 -19.13 -5.37 -4.51
C VAL A 92 -19.30 -3.91 -4.09
N PHE A 93 -18.82 -3.01 -4.93
CA PHE A 93 -18.98 -1.56 -4.72
C PHE A 93 -20.31 -1.12 -5.35
N PRO A 94 -21.30 -0.67 -4.52
CA PRO A 94 -22.63 -0.33 -5.02
C PRO A 94 -22.66 0.98 -5.80
N ALA A 95 -23.67 1.14 -6.67
CA ALA A 95 -23.84 2.37 -7.47
C ALA A 95 -23.98 3.64 -6.60
N ALA A 96 -24.67 3.55 -5.45
CA ALA A 96 -24.78 4.65 -4.50
C ALA A 96 -23.42 5.04 -3.89
N GLY A 97 -22.55 4.05 -3.61
CA GLY A 97 -21.18 4.28 -3.17
C GLY A 97 -20.35 4.98 -4.24
N ARG A 98 -20.54 4.60 -5.51
CA ARG A 98 -19.85 5.25 -6.64
C ARG A 98 -20.27 6.70 -6.81
N ALA A 99 -21.52 7.04 -6.56
CA ALA A 99 -21.98 8.43 -6.56
C ALA A 99 -21.32 9.29 -5.46
N ARG A 100 -20.90 8.68 -4.34
CA ARG A 100 -20.31 9.36 -3.18
C ARG A 100 -18.78 9.41 -3.22
N LEU A 101 -18.14 8.31 -3.59
CA LEU A 101 -16.69 8.12 -3.52
C LEU A 101 -16.03 7.94 -4.89
N GLY A 102 -16.79 8.05 -5.98
CA GLY A 102 -16.25 7.98 -7.34
C GLY A 102 -15.43 6.71 -7.60
N ASP A 103 -14.20 6.89 -8.05
CA ASP A 103 -13.25 5.84 -8.44
C ASP A 103 -12.17 5.56 -7.34
N VAL A 104 -12.44 5.94 -6.08
CA VAL A 104 -11.52 5.68 -4.96
C VAL A 104 -11.10 4.20 -4.87
N PRO A 105 -12.00 3.18 -4.98
CA PRO A 105 -11.58 1.78 -4.94
C PRO A 105 -10.61 1.40 -6.06
N GLU A 106 -10.85 1.89 -7.28
CA GLU A 106 -10.01 1.65 -8.44
C GLU A 106 -8.62 2.28 -8.28
N ARG A 107 -8.54 3.48 -7.71
CA ARG A 107 -7.27 4.16 -7.41
C ARG A 107 -6.46 3.41 -6.36
N LEU A 108 -7.10 2.94 -5.28
CA LEU A 108 -6.44 2.11 -4.27
C LEU A 108 -5.93 0.80 -4.85
N SER A 109 -6.72 0.17 -5.73
CA SER A 109 -6.29 -1.05 -6.42
C SER A 109 -5.07 -0.82 -7.31
N ARG A 110 -5.06 0.26 -8.08
CA ARG A 110 -3.93 0.64 -8.94
C ARG A 110 -2.70 1.03 -8.13
N ALA A 111 -2.87 1.78 -7.03
CA ALA A 111 -1.76 2.12 -6.13
C ALA A 111 -1.10 0.86 -5.57
N SER A 112 -1.89 -0.11 -5.09
CA SER A 112 -1.35 -1.42 -4.63
C SER A 112 -0.59 -2.16 -5.72
N ALA A 113 -1.07 -2.11 -6.98
CA ALA A 113 -0.39 -2.74 -8.11
C ALA A 113 0.96 -2.04 -8.42
N LEU A 114 1.03 -0.72 -8.30
CA LEU A 114 2.28 0.03 -8.49
C LEU A 114 3.31 -0.28 -7.40
N VAL A 115 2.89 -0.42 -6.13
CA VAL A 115 3.80 -0.87 -5.06
C VAL A 115 4.32 -2.28 -5.34
N ALA A 116 3.48 -3.19 -5.87
CA ALA A 116 3.93 -4.52 -6.28
C ALA A 116 4.94 -4.46 -7.45
N GLN A 117 4.81 -3.51 -8.38
CA GLN A 117 5.81 -3.28 -9.45
C GLN A 117 7.11 -2.71 -8.89
N ALA A 118 7.06 -1.81 -7.90
CA ALA A 118 8.24 -1.34 -7.19
C ALA A 118 8.97 -2.48 -6.49
N LEU A 119 8.23 -3.36 -5.80
CA LEU A 119 8.75 -4.58 -5.20
C LEU A 119 9.44 -5.48 -6.23
N GLN A 120 8.82 -5.67 -7.41
CA GLN A 120 9.41 -6.46 -8.48
C GLN A 120 10.75 -5.86 -8.93
N SER A 121 10.85 -4.53 -9.09
CA SER A 121 12.10 -3.86 -9.44
C SER A 121 13.18 -4.07 -8.38
N ALA A 122 12.85 -3.95 -7.08
CA ALA A 122 13.76 -4.24 -5.98
C ALA A 122 14.23 -5.71 -5.97
N THR A 123 13.32 -6.65 -6.24
CA THR A 123 13.63 -8.07 -6.35
C THR A 123 14.57 -8.37 -7.52
N MET A 124 14.38 -7.70 -8.67
CA MET A 124 15.26 -7.84 -9.83
C MET A 124 16.66 -7.28 -9.54
N LEU A 125 16.76 -6.17 -8.80
CA LEU A 125 18.05 -5.66 -8.35
C LEU A 125 18.76 -6.68 -7.46
N ARG A 126 18.06 -7.26 -6.49
CA ARG A 126 18.61 -8.28 -5.59
C ARG A 126 19.10 -9.51 -6.36
N ALA A 127 18.29 -10.05 -7.27
CA ALA A 127 18.66 -11.20 -8.10
C ALA A 127 19.92 -10.91 -8.95
N ARG A 128 19.99 -9.71 -9.53
CA ARG A 128 21.15 -9.29 -10.30
C ARG A 128 22.42 -9.23 -9.44
N LEU A 129 22.36 -8.60 -8.27
CA LEU A 129 23.52 -8.45 -7.38
C LEU A 129 23.98 -9.80 -6.80
N THR A 130 23.07 -10.75 -6.64
CA THR A 130 23.41 -12.12 -6.24
C THR A 130 24.23 -12.83 -7.32
N VAL A 131 23.98 -12.55 -8.60
CA VAL A 131 24.71 -13.15 -9.73
C VAL A 131 26.01 -12.41 -10.04
N ASP A 132 25.97 -11.08 -10.01
CA ASP A 132 27.12 -10.23 -10.35
C ASP A 132 27.14 -8.96 -9.48
N PRO A 133 27.77 -9.04 -8.29
CA PRO A 133 27.82 -7.91 -7.35
C PRO A 133 28.61 -6.69 -7.87
N HIS A 134 29.55 -6.92 -8.78
CA HIS A 134 30.46 -5.91 -9.35
C HIS A 134 30.11 -5.53 -10.80
N GLY A 135 28.96 -5.96 -11.29
CA GLY A 135 28.54 -5.64 -12.64
C GLY A 135 28.15 -4.17 -12.83
N PRO A 136 27.85 -3.75 -14.09
CA PRO A 136 27.63 -2.34 -14.43
C PRO A 136 26.59 -1.65 -13.54
N SER A 137 26.96 -0.56 -12.87
CA SER A 137 26.09 0.20 -11.95
C SER A 137 24.87 0.82 -12.64
N ALA A 138 24.96 1.09 -13.95
CA ALA A 138 23.86 1.63 -14.76
C ALA A 138 22.57 0.78 -14.67
N ARG A 139 22.70 -0.57 -14.76
CA ARG A 139 21.53 -1.46 -14.65
C ARG A 139 20.95 -1.52 -13.24
N SER A 140 21.78 -1.35 -12.22
CA SER A 140 21.31 -1.23 -10.83
C SER A 140 20.52 0.05 -10.63
N ALA A 141 20.98 1.18 -11.24
CA ALA A 141 20.27 2.44 -11.24
C ALA A 141 18.89 2.33 -11.93
N GLU A 142 18.81 1.65 -13.09
CA GLU A 142 17.52 1.44 -13.79
C GLU A 142 16.47 0.78 -12.88
N TYR A 143 16.84 -0.25 -12.11
CA TYR A 143 15.91 -0.91 -11.19
C TYR A 143 15.49 0.00 -10.02
N ALA A 144 16.43 0.74 -9.43
CA ALA A 144 16.12 1.64 -8.33
C ALA A 144 15.24 2.81 -8.79
N ASP A 145 15.51 3.37 -9.96
CA ASP A 145 14.72 4.46 -10.55
C ASP A 145 13.33 3.98 -10.98
N ALA A 146 13.21 2.76 -11.50
CA ALA A 146 11.93 2.15 -11.79
C ALA A 146 11.08 1.99 -10.51
N ALA A 147 11.68 1.46 -9.43
CA ALA A 147 10.99 1.34 -8.14
C ALA A 147 10.50 2.70 -7.63
N ARG A 148 11.35 3.73 -7.69
CA ARG A 148 10.99 5.11 -7.33
C ARG A 148 9.82 5.62 -8.15
N THR A 149 9.88 5.47 -9.48
CA THR A 149 8.82 5.91 -10.38
C THR A 149 7.48 5.28 -10.03
N TYR A 150 7.46 3.98 -9.69
CA TYR A 150 6.24 3.30 -9.29
C TYR A 150 5.71 3.80 -7.95
N VAL A 151 6.57 4.06 -6.96
CA VAL A 151 6.18 4.62 -5.65
C VAL A 151 5.61 6.03 -5.83
N ASP A 152 6.24 6.89 -6.63
CA ASP A 152 5.77 8.25 -6.89
C ASP A 152 4.38 8.25 -7.57
N ARG A 153 4.16 7.35 -8.52
CA ARG A 153 2.85 7.17 -9.16
C ARG A 153 1.79 6.65 -8.17
N ALA A 154 2.15 5.73 -7.28
CA ALA A 154 1.24 5.26 -6.23
C ALA A 154 0.85 6.40 -5.29
N ALA A 155 1.80 7.24 -4.89
CA ALA A 155 1.55 8.43 -4.08
C ALA A 155 0.59 9.42 -4.77
N GLY A 156 0.74 9.64 -6.08
CA GLY A 156 -0.17 10.45 -6.88
C GLY A 156 -1.60 9.92 -6.85
N LEU A 157 -1.80 8.61 -7.08
CA LEU A 157 -3.12 7.97 -7.03
C LEU A 157 -3.78 8.05 -5.65
N ILE A 158 -3.00 7.92 -4.58
CA ILE A 158 -3.50 8.05 -3.20
C ILE A 158 -3.93 9.51 -2.96
N SER A 159 -3.14 10.50 -3.37
CA SER A 159 -3.50 11.92 -3.27
C SER A 159 -4.78 12.26 -4.04
N GLU A 160 -4.93 11.70 -5.24
CA GLU A 160 -6.15 11.87 -6.02
C GLU A 160 -7.36 11.17 -5.38
N ALA A 161 -7.16 10.01 -4.73
CA ALA A 161 -8.22 9.31 -4.00
C ALA A 161 -8.67 10.12 -2.77
N GLU A 162 -7.74 10.72 -2.04
CA GLU A 162 -8.02 11.62 -0.92
C GLU A 162 -8.80 12.88 -1.37
N ALA A 163 -8.39 13.49 -2.48
CA ALA A 163 -9.08 14.63 -3.06
C ALA A 163 -10.50 14.29 -3.56
N GLY A 164 -10.75 13.01 -3.87
CA GLY A 164 -12.07 12.50 -4.25
C GLY A 164 -13.00 12.22 -3.08
N LEU A 165 -12.54 12.29 -1.83
CA LEU A 165 -13.39 12.15 -0.66
C LEU A 165 -14.26 13.42 -0.45
N PRO A 166 -15.50 13.26 0.03
CA PRO A 166 -16.31 14.38 0.48
C PRO A 166 -15.57 15.24 1.54
N PRO A 167 -15.69 16.58 1.52
CA PRO A 167 -14.95 17.47 2.41
C PRO A 167 -15.20 17.25 3.92
N ASP A 168 -16.33 16.68 4.27
CA ASP A 168 -16.72 16.31 5.64
C ASP A 168 -15.96 15.09 6.17
N LEU A 169 -15.31 14.31 5.30
CA LEU A 169 -14.50 13.15 5.65
C LEU A 169 -12.99 13.44 5.76
N THR A 170 -12.55 14.61 5.33
CA THR A 170 -11.13 15.01 5.31
C THR A 170 -10.70 15.82 6.54
N ARG A 171 -11.58 15.91 7.57
CA ARG A 171 -11.32 16.62 8.82
C ARG A 171 -11.00 15.70 9.98
#